data_477130901187833677d4517748f94c38
#
_entry.id   477130901187833677d4517748f94c38
#
_cell.length_a   1.000
_cell.length_b   1.000
_cell.length_c   1.000
_cell.angle_alpha   90.00
_cell.angle_beta   90.00
_cell.angle_gamma   90.00
#
_symmetry.space_group_name_H-M   'P 1'
#
loop_
_entity.id
_entity.type
_entity.pdbx_description
1 polymer ?
#
loop_
_entity_poly.entity_id
_entity_poly.type
_entity_poly.pdbx_seq_one_letter_code
_entity_poly.pdbx_strand_id
1 'polypeptide(L)'
;LEDDWVHHLRDDALMLACWDADSLTRHITHSLDEHDRFGAPPVWRYLPSYRLVESTDPGDGRRWFETGDEERGRRSLALQALVLALPGSVYLRQGDEISLPDKDKPTSTQELAELIDERSGEQGVQFGSPLATVRHATYVRREHALATGPFAFVVGLDWCPTDVLTFLNRDILVLVNTSEQGVALPEQAQVLLASRALLQEDRHLEVPPTTTVWLSASTVA
;
A
#
# COMPACT_ATOMS: atom_id res chain seq x y z
N LEU A 1 -10.73 -8.32 26.74
CA LEU A 1 -11.99 -7.82 26.23
C LEU A 1 -12.89 -9.02 25.98
N GLU A 2 -13.79 -9.28 26.92
CA GLU A 2 -14.80 -10.35 26.82
C GLU A 2 -15.96 -9.96 25.90
N ASP A 3 -15.79 -8.95 25.07
CA ASP A 3 -16.90 -8.40 24.32
C ASP A 3 -16.83 -8.83 22.87
N ASP A 4 -17.67 -9.78 22.52
CA ASP A 4 -18.04 -10.18 21.16
C ASP A 4 -18.53 -9.01 20.26
N TRP A 5 -18.40 -7.78 20.75
CA TRP A 5 -18.96 -6.57 20.14
C TRP A 5 -17.96 -5.77 19.32
N VAL A 6 -16.65 -6.00 19.49
CA VAL A 6 -15.62 -5.27 18.73
C VAL A 6 -15.18 -6.10 17.54
N HIS A 7 -15.97 -6.11 16.50
CA HIS A 7 -15.66 -6.82 15.27
C HIS A 7 -14.58 -6.11 14.40
N HIS A 8 -14.23 -4.86 14.74
CA HIS A 8 -13.32 -4.06 13.93
C HIS A 8 -12.37 -3.23 14.80
N LEU A 9 -11.22 -3.79 15.12
CA LEU A 9 -10.09 -3.04 15.65
C LEU A 9 -9.31 -2.47 14.47
N ARG A 10 -9.31 -1.15 14.31
CA ARG A 10 -8.54 -0.48 13.25
C ARG A 10 -7.08 -0.43 13.65
N ASP A 11 -6.24 -1.00 12.81
CA ASP A 11 -4.79 -0.97 12.97
C ASP A 11 -4.15 -0.04 11.95
N ASP A 12 -3.42 0.95 12.42
CA ASP A 12 -2.62 1.87 11.61
C ASP A 12 -1.10 1.65 11.79
N ALA A 13 -0.69 0.67 12.58
CA ALA A 13 0.72 0.38 12.86
C ALA A 13 1.52 0.06 11.60
N LEU A 14 0.91 -0.62 10.62
CA LEU A 14 1.53 -0.88 9.33
C LEU A 14 1.93 0.40 8.59
N MET A 15 1.08 1.43 8.66
CA MET A 15 1.35 2.71 8.01
C MET A 15 2.49 3.49 8.67
N LEU A 16 2.79 3.17 9.93
CA LEU A 16 3.84 3.78 10.74
C LEU A 16 5.10 2.92 10.83
N ALA A 17 5.10 1.76 10.17
CA ALA A 17 6.24 0.84 10.14
C ALA A 17 7.45 1.47 9.42
N CYS A 18 8.65 1.01 9.75
CA CYS A 18 9.84 1.32 8.95
C CYS A 18 9.65 0.84 7.51
N TRP A 19 10.24 1.59 6.55
CA TRP A 19 10.16 1.22 5.14
C TRP A 19 11.23 0.17 4.81
N ASP A 20 11.01 -1.03 5.29
CA ASP A 20 11.81 -2.23 5.01
C ASP A 20 10.93 -3.47 5.03
N ALA A 21 11.34 -4.51 4.30
CA ALA A 21 10.57 -5.73 4.12
C ALA A 21 10.29 -6.45 5.45
N ASP A 22 11.26 -6.50 6.35
CA ASP A 22 11.14 -7.20 7.65
C ASP A 22 10.14 -6.48 8.57
N SER A 23 10.20 -5.15 8.62
CA SER A 23 9.28 -4.33 9.44
C SER A 23 7.85 -4.46 8.94
N LEU A 24 7.63 -4.31 7.64
CA LEU A 24 6.32 -4.48 7.03
C LEU A 24 5.77 -5.90 7.25
N THR A 25 6.60 -6.93 7.04
CA THR A 25 6.22 -8.34 7.28
C THR A 25 5.79 -8.57 8.73
N ARG A 26 6.56 -8.06 9.71
CA ARG A 26 6.24 -8.21 11.14
C ARG A 26 4.89 -7.56 11.49
N HIS A 27 4.63 -6.35 11.00
CA HIS A 27 3.38 -5.65 11.28
C HIS A 27 2.18 -6.34 10.63
N ILE A 28 2.32 -6.82 9.38
CA ILE A 28 1.27 -7.58 8.69
C ILE A 28 1.00 -8.88 9.46
N THR A 29 2.04 -9.65 9.80
CA THR A 29 1.90 -10.91 10.53
C THR A 29 1.22 -10.69 11.87
N HIS A 30 1.69 -9.71 12.64
CA HIS A 30 1.11 -9.40 13.95
C HIS A 30 -0.38 -9.06 13.87
N SER A 31 -0.76 -8.23 12.92
CA SER A 31 -2.16 -7.84 12.73
C SER A 31 -3.03 -9.03 12.30
N LEU A 32 -2.52 -9.88 11.39
CA LEU A 32 -3.24 -11.09 10.97
C LEU A 32 -3.43 -12.07 12.13
N ASP A 33 -2.37 -12.33 12.90
CA ASP A 33 -2.40 -13.24 14.05
C ASP A 33 -3.35 -12.75 15.15
N GLU A 34 -3.35 -11.45 15.45
CA GLU A 34 -4.25 -10.86 16.44
C GLU A 34 -5.72 -11.01 16.02
N HIS A 35 -6.04 -10.77 14.76
CA HIS A 35 -7.42 -10.92 14.27
C HIS A 35 -7.86 -12.39 14.20
N ASP A 36 -6.96 -13.28 13.75
CA ASP A 36 -7.24 -14.73 13.67
C ASP A 36 -7.54 -15.32 15.05
N ARG A 37 -6.82 -14.87 16.10
CA ARG A 37 -7.04 -15.28 17.48
C ARG A 37 -8.49 -15.04 17.94
N PHE A 38 -9.15 -14.02 17.42
CA PHE A 38 -10.53 -13.67 17.76
C PHE A 38 -11.54 -14.10 16.69
N GLY A 39 -11.09 -14.80 15.65
CA GLY A 39 -11.94 -15.21 14.53
C GLY A 39 -12.54 -14.03 13.75
N ALA A 40 -11.89 -12.86 13.79
CA ALA A 40 -12.33 -11.65 13.13
C ALA A 40 -11.49 -11.38 11.86
N PRO A 41 -12.06 -10.83 10.79
CA PRO A 41 -11.26 -10.41 9.65
C PRO A 41 -10.36 -9.23 10.02
N PRO A 42 -9.13 -9.15 9.51
CA PRO A 42 -8.24 -8.04 9.77
C PRO A 42 -8.81 -6.73 9.23
N VAL A 43 -8.45 -5.63 9.89
CA VAL A 43 -8.94 -4.29 9.55
C VAL A 43 -7.78 -3.32 9.48
N TRP A 44 -7.50 -2.86 8.27
CA TRP A 44 -6.40 -1.96 7.96
C TRP A 44 -6.89 -0.52 7.85
N ARG A 45 -6.12 0.40 8.40
CA ARG A 45 -6.39 1.81 8.28
C ARG A 45 -5.27 2.48 7.49
N TYR A 46 -5.66 3.15 6.41
CA TYR A 46 -4.74 3.99 5.68
C TYR A 46 -4.58 5.35 6.39
N LEU A 47 -3.34 5.87 6.39
CA LEU A 47 -3.02 7.22 6.84
C LEU A 47 -2.46 8.01 5.65
N PRO A 48 -2.98 9.22 5.38
CA PRO A 48 -2.44 10.07 4.32
C PRO A 48 -1.04 10.58 4.67
N SER A 49 -0.29 11.03 3.67
CA SER A 49 1.12 11.42 3.79
C SER A 49 1.40 12.42 4.90
N TYR A 50 0.53 13.42 5.08
CA TYR A 50 0.68 14.42 6.15
C TYR A 50 0.52 13.83 7.57
N ARG A 51 -0.21 12.72 7.71
CA ARG A 51 -0.33 12.01 9.00
C ARG A 51 0.88 11.16 9.32
N LEU A 52 1.60 10.69 8.31
CA LEU A 52 2.83 9.92 8.50
C LEU A 52 3.94 10.78 9.12
N VAL A 53 3.89 12.10 8.93
CA VAL A 53 4.83 13.06 9.52
C VAL A 53 4.56 13.32 11.00
N GLU A 54 3.30 13.26 11.43
CA GLU A 54 2.90 13.55 12.82
C GLU A 54 3.22 12.39 13.79
N SER A 55 3.61 11.24 13.29
CA SER A 55 3.98 10.08 14.11
C SER A 55 5.37 10.27 14.70
N THR A 56 5.43 10.87 15.87
CA THR A 56 6.65 11.16 16.61
C THR A 56 6.90 10.14 17.71
N ASP A 57 7.12 8.89 17.40
CA ASP A 57 7.71 7.99 18.38
C ASP A 57 9.24 8.01 18.26
N PRO A 58 9.96 8.73 19.14
CA PRO A 58 11.42 8.86 19.07
C PRO A 58 12.17 7.53 19.30
N GLY A 59 11.47 6.50 19.80
CA GLY A 59 12.07 5.23 20.17
C GLY A 59 12.21 4.23 19.01
N ASP A 60 11.57 4.47 17.87
CA ASP A 60 11.41 3.46 16.82
C ASP A 60 12.29 3.70 15.58
N GLY A 61 13.26 4.60 15.63
CA GLY A 61 14.24 4.83 14.55
C GLY A 61 13.62 5.25 13.21
N ARG A 62 12.39 5.70 13.20
CA ARG A 62 11.65 6.05 11.98
C ARG A 62 12.18 7.34 11.37
N ARG A 63 12.82 7.22 10.22
CA ARG A 63 13.38 8.35 9.48
C ARG A 63 12.41 9.00 8.50
N TRP A 64 11.11 8.96 8.76
CA TRP A 64 10.11 9.62 7.92
C TRP A 64 10.35 11.14 7.79
N PHE A 65 10.99 11.73 8.79
CA PHE A 65 11.28 13.17 8.84
C PHE A 65 12.43 13.62 7.94
N GLU A 66 13.31 12.70 7.57
CA GLU A 66 14.48 13.01 6.73
C GLU A 66 14.18 12.92 5.23
N THR A 67 13.00 12.42 4.87
CA THR A 67 12.60 12.28 3.46
C THR A 67 11.84 13.50 2.97
N GLY A 68 12.14 13.96 1.74
CA GLY A 68 11.41 15.05 1.10
C GLY A 68 9.94 14.71 0.81
N ASP A 69 9.12 15.75 0.56
CA ASP A 69 7.68 15.61 0.31
C ASP A 69 7.34 14.63 -0.81
N GLU A 70 8.15 14.61 -1.86
CA GLU A 70 7.96 13.72 -3.01
C GLU A 70 8.14 12.24 -2.61
N GLU A 71 9.16 11.92 -1.81
CA GLU A 71 9.39 10.55 -1.35
C GLU A 71 8.31 10.11 -0.36
N ARG A 72 7.86 10.99 0.54
CA ARG A 72 6.70 10.71 1.41
C ARG A 72 5.45 10.41 0.60
N GLY A 73 5.20 11.18 -0.45
CA GLY A 73 4.09 10.94 -1.37
C GLY A 73 4.19 9.57 -2.05
N ARG A 74 5.38 9.20 -2.53
CA ARG A 74 5.64 7.87 -3.13
C ARG A 74 5.38 6.75 -2.13
N ARG A 75 5.92 6.83 -0.92
CA ARG A 75 5.71 5.83 0.14
C ARG A 75 4.25 5.71 0.53
N SER A 76 3.57 6.84 0.67
CA SER A 76 2.14 6.87 0.98
C SER A 76 1.33 6.11 -0.06
N LEU A 77 1.57 6.35 -1.36
CA LEU A 77 0.86 5.66 -2.43
C LEU A 77 1.25 4.17 -2.53
N ALA A 78 2.51 3.84 -2.29
CA ALA A 78 2.97 2.46 -2.23
C ALA A 78 2.31 1.69 -1.06
N LEU A 79 2.24 2.30 0.14
CA LEU A 79 1.54 1.74 1.30
C LEU A 79 0.03 1.61 1.05
N GLN A 80 -0.59 2.57 0.37
CA GLN A 80 -2.01 2.49 0.01
C GLN A 80 -2.28 1.30 -0.92
N ALA A 81 -1.43 1.11 -1.94
CA ALA A 81 -1.52 -0.06 -2.81
C ALA A 81 -1.25 -1.37 -2.06
N LEU A 82 -0.28 -1.39 -1.12
CA LEU A 82 -0.03 -2.53 -0.24
C LEU A 82 -1.26 -2.88 0.59
N VAL A 83 -1.82 -1.91 1.31
CA VAL A 83 -2.98 -2.12 2.21
C VAL A 83 -4.20 -2.62 1.43
N LEU A 84 -4.44 -2.08 0.23
CA LEU A 84 -5.52 -2.52 -0.64
C LEU A 84 -5.32 -3.95 -1.19
N ALA A 85 -4.11 -4.49 -1.17
CA ALA A 85 -3.82 -5.87 -1.55
C ALA A 85 -4.00 -6.88 -0.39
N LEU A 86 -4.04 -6.44 0.86
CA LEU A 86 -4.14 -7.31 2.03
C LEU A 86 -5.56 -7.88 2.22
N PRO A 87 -5.71 -9.06 2.85
CA PRO A 87 -7.03 -9.59 3.20
C PRO A 87 -7.72 -8.73 4.26
N GLY A 88 -9.04 -8.88 4.41
CA GLY A 88 -9.83 -8.15 5.39
C GLY A 88 -10.42 -6.84 4.87
N SER A 89 -10.72 -5.92 5.76
CA SER A 89 -11.33 -4.62 5.46
C SER A 89 -10.30 -3.50 5.44
N VAL A 90 -10.45 -2.55 4.53
CA VAL A 90 -9.59 -1.37 4.43
C VAL A 90 -10.42 -0.11 4.67
N TYR A 91 -9.97 0.74 5.60
CA TYR A 91 -10.57 2.03 5.88
C TYR A 91 -9.77 3.15 5.23
N LEU A 92 -10.39 3.82 4.26
CA LEU A 92 -9.94 5.06 3.66
C LEU A 92 -10.81 6.20 4.18
N ARG A 93 -10.22 7.35 4.47
CA ARG A 93 -10.98 8.57 4.72
C ARG A 93 -11.27 9.25 3.39
N GLN A 94 -12.29 10.08 3.38
CA GLN A 94 -12.56 10.97 2.27
C GLN A 94 -11.33 11.87 2.03
N GLY A 95 -10.79 11.87 0.81
CA GLY A 95 -9.59 12.59 0.42
C GLY A 95 -8.29 11.76 0.45
N ASP A 96 -8.28 10.60 1.08
CA ASP A 96 -7.10 9.74 1.08
C ASP A 96 -6.77 9.24 -0.34
N GLU A 97 -7.78 9.07 -1.17
CA GLU A 97 -7.69 8.62 -2.57
C GLU A 97 -6.98 9.61 -3.49
N ILE A 98 -6.91 10.88 -3.12
CA ILE A 98 -6.25 11.94 -3.89
C ILE A 98 -4.85 12.28 -3.40
N SER A 99 -4.37 11.61 -2.34
CA SER A 99 -3.04 11.80 -1.75
C SER A 99 -2.69 13.26 -1.52
N LEU A 100 -3.45 13.94 -0.65
CA LEU A 100 -3.21 15.36 -0.33
C LEU A 100 -1.79 15.59 0.18
N PRO A 101 -1.02 16.54 -0.38
CA PRO A 101 0.30 16.90 0.15
C PRO A 101 0.18 17.60 1.51
N ASP A 102 1.22 17.49 2.34
CA ASP A 102 1.27 18.08 3.69
C ASP A 102 0.98 19.57 3.73
N LYS A 103 1.44 20.30 2.71
CA LYS A 103 1.22 21.75 2.59
C LYS A 103 -0.24 22.16 2.39
N ASP A 104 -1.05 21.21 1.89
CA ASP A 104 -2.46 21.43 1.58
C ASP A 104 -3.37 20.86 2.70
N LYS A 105 -2.83 20.72 3.93
CA LYS A 105 -3.59 20.19 5.08
C LYS A 105 -4.83 21.05 5.36
N PRO A 106 -6.03 20.49 5.20
CA PRO A 106 -7.27 21.24 5.39
C PRO A 106 -7.46 21.57 6.87
N THR A 107 -7.92 22.80 7.16
CA THR A 107 -8.21 23.29 8.51
C THR A 107 -9.68 23.14 8.88
N SER A 108 -10.54 22.97 7.90
CA SER A 108 -11.98 22.78 8.08
C SER A 108 -12.54 21.69 7.15
N THR A 109 -13.74 21.20 7.50
CA THR A 109 -14.46 20.23 6.66
C THR A 109 -14.86 20.82 5.30
N GLN A 110 -15.18 22.11 5.27
CA GLN A 110 -15.53 22.78 4.02
C GLN A 110 -14.32 22.90 3.10
N GLU A 111 -13.19 23.37 3.63
CA GLU A 111 -11.92 23.46 2.91
C GLU A 111 -11.49 22.08 2.37
N LEU A 112 -11.65 21.02 3.18
CA LEU A 112 -11.41 19.66 2.73
C LEU A 112 -12.31 19.27 1.55
N ALA A 113 -13.60 19.59 1.61
CA ALA A 113 -14.55 19.26 0.54
C ALA A 113 -14.22 19.98 -0.77
N GLU A 114 -13.90 21.28 -0.70
CA GLU A 114 -13.50 22.10 -1.85
C GLU A 114 -12.21 21.56 -2.49
N LEU A 115 -11.22 21.23 -1.67
CA LEU A 115 -9.95 20.66 -2.12
C LEU A 115 -10.10 19.27 -2.77
N ILE A 116 -10.98 18.42 -2.21
CA ILE A 116 -11.29 17.13 -2.81
C ILE A 116 -11.96 17.30 -4.17
N ASP A 117 -12.91 18.22 -4.31
CA ASP A 117 -13.62 18.45 -5.57
C ASP A 117 -12.64 18.92 -6.65
N GLU A 118 -11.81 19.92 -6.35
CA GLU A 118 -10.78 20.45 -7.25
C GLU A 118 -9.81 19.34 -7.69
N ARG A 119 -9.18 18.66 -6.73
CA ARG A 119 -8.17 17.60 -7.02
C ARG A 119 -8.76 16.39 -7.72
N SER A 120 -9.97 16.00 -7.37
CA SER A 120 -10.64 14.88 -8.04
C SER A 120 -10.95 15.20 -9.50
N GLY A 121 -11.28 16.46 -9.80
CA GLY A 121 -11.46 16.92 -11.17
C GLY A 121 -10.16 16.84 -11.98
N GLU A 122 -9.06 17.34 -11.44
CA GLU A 122 -7.73 17.28 -12.05
C GLU A 122 -7.24 15.84 -12.25
N GLN A 123 -7.27 15.05 -11.18
CA GLN A 123 -6.76 13.68 -11.17
C GLN A 123 -7.65 12.70 -11.94
N GLY A 124 -8.94 12.99 -12.06
CA GLY A 124 -9.90 12.13 -12.75
C GLY A 124 -9.62 11.96 -14.26
N VAL A 125 -8.91 12.90 -14.86
CA VAL A 125 -8.52 12.87 -16.29
C VAL A 125 -7.04 12.51 -16.50
N GLN A 126 -6.27 12.36 -15.41
CA GLN A 126 -4.84 12.08 -15.45
C GLN A 126 -4.57 10.59 -15.23
N PHE A 127 -4.04 9.92 -16.25
CA PHE A 127 -3.59 8.53 -16.12
C PHE A 127 -2.44 8.40 -15.10
N GLY A 128 -2.51 7.38 -14.24
CA GLY A 128 -1.49 7.14 -13.20
C GLY A 128 -1.55 8.11 -12.03
N SER A 129 -2.59 8.95 -11.93
CA SER A 129 -2.83 9.78 -10.75
C SER A 129 -3.14 8.91 -9.52
N PRO A 130 -2.96 9.44 -8.29
CA PRO A 130 -3.38 8.75 -7.07
C PRO A 130 -4.82 8.26 -7.13
N LEU A 131 -5.74 9.11 -7.55
CA LEU A 131 -7.17 8.76 -7.69
C LEU A 131 -7.39 7.62 -8.69
N ALA A 132 -6.74 7.67 -9.85
CA ALA A 132 -6.85 6.61 -10.86
C ALA A 132 -6.28 5.29 -10.32
N THR A 133 -5.15 5.34 -9.62
CA THR A 133 -4.51 4.17 -9.00
C THR A 133 -5.41 3.54 -7.94
N VAL A 134 -5.99 4.33 -7.04
CA VAL A 134 -6.90 3.81 -5.99
C VAL A 134 -8.18 3.24 -6.57
N ARG A 135 -8.77 3.91 -7.55
CA ARG A 135 -9.96 3.39 -8.25
C ARG A 135 -9.68 2.04 -8.92
N HIS A 136 -8.54 1.94 -9.58
CA HIS A 136 -8.15 0.69 -10.23
C HIS A 136 -7.80 -0.39 -9.21
N ALA A 137 -7.08 -0.06 -8.14
CA ALA A 137 -6.79 -1.00 -7.04
C ALA A 137 -8.06 -1.56 -6.39
N THR A 138 -9.05 -0.70 -6.13
CA THR A 138 -10.34 -1.14 -5.56
C THR A 138 -11.14 -1.99 -6.54
N TYR A 139 -11.05 -1.72 -7.83
CA TYR A 139 -11.65 -2.56 -8.86
C TYR A 139 -10.99 -3.96 -8.88
N VAL A 140 -9.66 -4.04 -9.03
CA VAL A 140 -8.91 -5.30 -9.03
C VAL A 140 -9.13 -6.08 -7.73
N ARG A 141 -9.10 -5.40 -6.58
CA ARG A 141 -9.39 -6.00 -5.27
C ARG A 141 -10.74 -6.73 -5.25
N ARG A 142 -11.77 -6.13 -5.83
CA ARG A 142 -13.11 -6.72 -5.91
C ARG A 142 -13.18 -7.88 -6.89
N GLU A 143 -12.64 -7.70 -8.08
CA GLU A 143 -12.63 -8.74 -9.13
C GLU A 143 -11.94 -10.02 -8.65
N HIS A 144 -10.81 -9.87 -7.94
CA HIS A 144 -10.04 -10.99 -7.42
C HIS A 144 -10.42 -11.39 -5.98
N ALA A 145 -11.45 -10.78 -5.39
CA ALA A 145 -11.96 -11.07 -4.05
C ALA A 145 -10.86 -11.10 -2.97
N LEU A 146 -9.90 -10.16 -3.00
CA LEU A 146 -8.72 -10.14 -2.13
C LEU A 146 -9.07 -9.99 -0.64
N ALA A 147 -10.24 -9.42 -0.31
CA ALA A 147 -10.67 -9.26 1.08
C ALA A 147 -10.84 -10.59 1.82
N THR A 148 -11.13 -11.68 1.10
CA THR A 148 -11.44 -13.01 1.68
C THR A 148 -10.52 -14.10 1.15
N GLY A 149 -9.41 -13.71 0.52
CA GLY A 149 -8.47 -14.65 -0.09
C GLY A 149 -7.53 -15.33 0.90
N PRO A 150 -7.00 -16.50 0.54
CA PRO A 150 -5.85 -17.06 1.23
C PRO A 150 -4.65 -16.14 1.03
N PHE A 151 -3.90 -15.94 2.11
CA PHE A 151 -2.73 -15.07 2.13
C PHE A 151 -1.49 -15.86 2.55
N ALA A 152 -0.36 -15.63 1.87
CA ALA A 152 0.93 -16.20 2.24
C ALA A 152 2.06 -15.28 1.80
N PHE A 153 3.08 -15.11 2.65
CA PHE A 153 4.32 -14.50 2.20
C PHE A 153 5.04 -15.43 1.23
N VAL A 154 5.65 -14.86 0.22
CA VAL A 154 6.44 -15.58 -0.78
C VAL A 154 7.90 -15.20 -0.61
N VAL A 155 8.78 -16.20 -0.54
CA VAL A 155 10.22 -16.00 -0.44
C VAL A 155 10.94 -16.90 -1.44
N GLY A 156 12.16 -16.50 -1.83
CA GLY A 156 13.00 -17.33 -2.71
C GLY A 156 12.59 -17.31 -4.18
N LEU A 157 11.96 -16.22 -4.65
CA LEU A 157 11.79 -15.98 -6.08
C LEU A 157 13.17 -15.65 -6.68
N ASP A 158 13.61 -16.41 -7.68
CA ASP A 158 14.97 -16.28 -8.27
C ASP A 158 15.23 -14.86 -8.84
N TRP A 159 14.20 -14.17 -9.25
CA TRP A 159 14.27 -12.84 -9.84
C TRP A 159 14.07 -11.69 -8.84
N CYS A 160 13.67 -11.98 -7.59
CA CYS A 160 13.32 -10.97 -6.60
C CYS A 160 14.34 -10.94 -5.45
N PRO A 161 14.94 -9.77 -5.16
CA PRO A 161 15.84 -9.62 -4.02
C PRO A 161 15.17 -9.91 -2.68
N THR A 162 15.95 -10.34 -1.68
CA THR A 162 15.45 -10.75 -0.36
C THR A 162 15.01 -9.58 0.53
N ASP A 163 15.43 -8.37 0.22
CA ASP A 163 15.06 -7.12 0.89
C ASP A 163 13.80 -6.47 0.30
N VAL A 164 13.11 -7.18 -0.58
CA VAL A 164 11.83 -6.80 -1.18
C VAL A 164 10.73 -7.66 -0.58
N LEU A 165 9.65 -7.02 -0.12
CA LEU A 165 8.51 -7.74 0.42
C LEU A 165 7.66 -8.33 -0.71
N THR A 166 7.43 -9.65 -0.66
CA THR A 166 6.51 -10.32 -1.58
C THR A 166 5.52 -11.21 -0.85
N PHE A 167 4.27 -11.19 -1.30
CA PHE A 167 3.22 -12.06 -0.81
C PHE A 167 2.20 -12.40 -1.89
N LEU A 168 1.53 -13.51 -1.70
CA LEU A 168 0.42 -13.97 -2.52
C LEU A 168 -0.90 -13.74 -1.77
N ASN A 169 -1.85 -13.12 -2.43
CA ASN A 169 -3.24 -13.09 -2.01
C ASN A 169 -4.08 -13.62 -3.18
N ARG A 170 -4.61 -14.82 -3.03
CA ARG A 170 -5.27 -15.58 -4.11
C ARG A 170 -4.32 -15.79 -5.30
N ASP A 171 -4.69 -15.23 -6.45
CA ASP A 171 -3.98 -15.30 -7.73
C ASP A 171 -3.14 -14.04 -8.03
N ILE A 172 -3.02 -13.15 -7.04
CA ILE A 172 -2.23 -11.93 -7.16
C ILE A 172 -0.95 -12.05 -6.34
N LEU A 173 0.20 -11.96 -7.00
CA LEU A 173 1.48 -11.75 -6.35
C LEU A 173 1.71 -10.24 -6.19
N VAL A 174 1.89 -9.83 -4.96
CA VAL A 174 2.20 -8.43 -4.61
C VAL A 174 3.69 -8.32 -4.29
N LEU A 175 4.33 -7.35 -4.91
CA LEU A 175 5.71 -6.98 -4.65
C LEU A 175 5.75 -5.54 -4.15
N VAL A 176 6.40 -5.34 -2.99
CA VAL A 176 6.67 -4.00 -2.44
C VAL A 176 8.17 -3.79 -2.46
N ASN A 177 8.62 -2.94 -3.35
CA ASN A 177 10.05 -2.62 -3.45
C ASN A 177 10.45 -1.63 -2.35
N THR A 178 10.95 -2.17 -1.25
CA THR A 178 11.47 -1.42 -0.11
C THR A 178 12.96 -1.13 -0.23
N SER A 179 13.63 -1.69 -1.23
CA SER A 179 15.05 -1.49 -1.49
C SER A 179 15.35 -0.14 -2.17
N GLU A 180 16.62 0.20 -2.25
CA GLU A 180 17.08 1.40 -2.97
C GLU A 180 17.35 1.13 -4.46
N GLN A 181 17.15 -0.11 -4.93
CA GLN A 181 17.42 -0.52 -6.30
C GLN A 181 16.13 -0.91 -7.02
N GLY A 182 16.15 -0.84 -8.35
CA GLY A 182 15.08 -1.34 -9.17
C GLY A 182 15.03 -2.87 -9.16
N VAL A 183 13.84 -3.44 -9.31
CA VAL A 183 13.63 -4.89 -9.42
C VAL A 183 13.12 -5.22 -10.82
N ALA A 184 13.92 -5.96 -11.59
CA ALA A 184 13.52 -6.41 -12.93
C ALA A 184 12.45 -7.49 -12.83
N LEU A 185 11.32 -7.29 -13.51
CA LEU A 185 10.27 -8.30 -13.61
C LEU A 185 10.58 -9.33 -14.68
N PRO A 186 10.09 -10.59 -14.54
CA PRO A 186 10.13 -11.58 -15.62
C PRO A 186 9.48 -11.03 -16.91
N GLU A 187 10.00 -11.40 -18.09
CA GLU A 187 9.49 -10.92 -19.39
C GLU A 187 7.98 -11.17 -19.58
N GLN A 188 7.48 -12.28 -19.02
CA GLN A 188 6.08 -12.67 -19.12
C GLN A 188 5.18 -12.07 -18.02
N ALA A 189 5.74 -11.27 -17.10
CA ALA A 189 4.99 -10.75 -15.96
C ALA A 189 3.83 -9.86 -16.43
N GLN A 190 2.62 -10.22 -16.02
CA GLN A 190 1.44 -9.40 -16.25
C GLN A 190 1.21 -8.48 -15.06
N VAL A 191 1.43 -7.20 -15.29
CA VAL A 191 1.17 -6.14 -14.29
C VAL A 191 -0.30 -5.79 -14.27
N LEU A 192 -0.93 -5.95 -13.11
CA LEU A 192 -2.34 -5.59 -12.87
C LEU A 192 -2.48 -4.20 -12.26
N LEU A 193 -1.52 -3.82 -11.41
CA LEU A 193 -1.45 -2.50 -10.78
C LEU A 193 0.00 -2.15 -10.48
N ALA A 194 0.32 -0.86 -10.57
CA ALA A 194 1.55 -0.31 -10.01
C ALA A 194 1.24 1.02 -9.32
N SER A 195 1.82 1.28 -8.14
CA SER A 195 1.64 2.52 -7.39
C SER A 195 2.32 3.73 -8.06
N ARG A 196 3.19 3.49 -9.02
CA ARG A 196 3.82 4.49 -9.92
C ARG A 196 4.23 3.84 -11.23
N ALA A 197 4.59 4.67 -12.22
CA ALA A 197 5.07 4.17 -13.51
C ALA A 197 6.30 3.26 -13.33
N LEU A 198 6.26 2.11 -13.98
CA LEU A 198 7.40 1.20 -14.09
C LEU A 198 8.39 1.74 -15.12
N LEU A 199 9.67 1.43 -14.95
CA LEU A 199 10.69 1.76 -15.91
C LEU A 199 10.75 0.68 -16.99
N GLN A 200 10.98 1.10 -18.24
CA GLN A 200 11.21 0.17 -19.34
C GLN A 200 12.70 0.10 -19.61
N GLU A 201 13.31 -1.02 -19.28
CA GLU A 201 14.71 -1.29 -19.61
C GLU A 201 14.81 -2.43 -20.62
N ASP A 202 15.26 -2.17 -21.82
CA ASP A 202 15.34 -3.11 -22.92
C ASP A 202 14.03 -3.89 -23.13
N ARG A 203 13.97 -5.13 -22.65
CA ARG A 203 12.81 -6.02 -22.76
C ARG A 203 12.08 -6.26 -21.44
N HIS A 204 12.59 -5.70 -20.35
CA HIS A 204 12.04 -5.93 -19.02
C HIS A 204 11.36 -4.68 -18.48
N LEU A 205 10.33 -4.88 -17.68
CA LEU A 205 9.79 -3.86 -16.80
C LEU A 205 10.59 -3.89 -15.49
N GLU A 206 10.99 -2.74 -15.02
CA GLU A 206 11.65 -2.58 -13.74
C GLU A 206 10.72 -1.87 -12.75
N VAL A 207 10.61 -2.43 -11.55
CA VAL A 207 9.88 -1.84 -10.43
C VAL A 207 10.83 -0.91 -9.68
N PRO A 208 10.64 0.42 -9.77
CA PRO A 208 11.53 1.36 -9.09
C PRO A 208 11.46 1.22 -7.56
N PRO A 209 12.45 1.78 -6.81
CA PRO A 209 12.33 1.94 -5.36
C PRO A 209 11.01 2.58 -4.93
N THR A 210 10.55 2.26 -3.73
CA THR A 210 9.33 2.83 -3.15
C THR A 210 8.08 2.63 -4.03
N THR A 211 7.92 1.40 -4.52
CA THR A 211 6.83 1.03 -5.44
C THR A 211 6.18 -0.28 -5.01
N THR A 212 4.85 -0.31 -5.00
CA THR A 212 4.06 -1.54 -4.85
C THR A 212 3.48 -1.92 -6.21
N VAL A 213 3.64 -3.19 -6.59
CA VAL A 213 3.13 -3.75 -7.84
C VAL A 213 2.30 -5.00 -7.56
N TRP A 214 1.20 -5.14 -8.25
CA TRP A 214 0.37 -6.35 -8.26
C TRP A 214 0.54 -7.06 -9.59
N LEU A 215 0.88 -8.33 -9.53
CA LEU A 215 1.16 -9.18 -10.69
C LEU A 215 0.17 -10.35 -10.72
N SER A 216 -0.18 -10.83 -11.90
CA SER A 216 -0.84 -12.12 -12.03
C SER A 216 0.13 -13.21 -11.63
N ALA A 217 -0.18 -13.99 -10.58
CA ALA A 217 0.72 -15.01 -10.06
C ALA A 217 1.06 -16.08 -11.10
N SER A 218 0.13 -16.40 -12.00
CA SER A 218 0.33 -17.38 -13.06
C SER A 218 1.41 -17.01 -14.09
N THR A 219 1.85 -15.76 -14.11
CA THR A 219 2.83 -15.24 -15.07
C THR A 219 4.22 -15.04 -14.48
N VAL A 220 4.40 -15.29 -13.17
CA VAL A 220 5.66 -15.01 -12.45
C VAL A 220 6.11 -16.17 -11.55
N ALA A 221 5.40 -17.28 -11.60
CA ALA A 221 5.72 -18.51 -10.88
C ALA A 221 6.82 -19.32 -11.58
#